data_e66e219b48ff19b80596b866319a5c07
#
_entry.id   e66e219b48ff19b80596b866319a5c07
#
_cell.length_a   1.000
_cell.length_b   1.000
_cell.length_c   1.000
_cell.angle_alpha   90.00
_cell.angle_beta   90.00
_cell.angle_gamma   90.00
#
_symmetry.space_group_name_H-M   'P 1'
#
loop_
_entity.id
_entity.type
_entity.pdbx_description
1 polymer ?
#
loop_
_entity_poly.entity_id
_entity_poly.type
_entity_poly.pdbx_seq_one_letter_code
_entity_poly.pdbx_strand_id
1 'polypeptide(L)'
;MIRKITTLLLTIVVMAMLTISCERERQIPVPYVYVNYTLYLSNPSTYHLLVPGSWIILPDQGNHGIIVYRKSIGDVNDFVAFDLTCTVEPLENCILEIDEEGYYLECPCCGSRFSVWDGLPAKAPAKWPLLEYQTSFNGTTLRIYNR
;
A
#
# COMPACT_ATOMS: atom_id res chain seq x y z
N MET A 1 -25.22 51.73 -7.43
CA MET A 1 -25.80 50.38 -7.41
C MET A 1 -24.95 49.42 -8.26
N ILE A 2 -24.60 49.73 -9.46
CA ILE A 2 -23.81 48.92 -10.41
C ILE A 2 -22.42 48.50 -9.82
N ARG A 3 -21.66 49.44 -9.19
CA ARG A 3 -20.34 49.13 -8.59
C ARG A 3 -20.41 48.08 -7.48
N LYS A 4 -21.47 48.02 -6.69
CA LYS A 4 -21.63 46.99 -5.64
C LYS A 4 -21.97 45.63 -6.23
N ILE A 5 -22.68 45.59 -7.33
CA ILE A 5 -23.01 44.34 -8.05
C ILE A 5 -21.76 43.75 -8.71
N THR A 6 -20.92 44.60 -9.32
CA THR A 6 -19.68 44.14 -9.95
C THR A 6 -18.66 43.62 -8.96
N THR A 7 -18.54 44.26 -7.78
CA THR A 7 -17.64 43.74 -6.70
C THR A 7 -18.15 42.42 -6.12
N LEU A 8 -19.47 42.28 -5.97
CA LEU A 8 -20.06 40.99 -5.49
C LEU A 8 -19.84 39.86 -6.49
N LEU A 9 -20.03 40.10 -7.79
CA LEU A 9 -19.77 39.14 -8.84
C LEU A 9 -18.27 38.73 -8.89
N LEU A 10 -17.37 39.70 -8.76
CA LEU A 10 -15.93 39.43 -8.77
C LEU A 10 -15.50 38.54 -7.57
N THR A 11 -16.06 38.80 -6.38
CA THR A 11 -15.77 37.97 -5.18
C THR A 11 -16.28 36.54 -5.30
N ILE A 12 -17.47 36.36 -5.92
CA ILE A 12 -18.02 35.03 -6.17
C ILE A 12 -17.16 34.23 -7.16
N VAL A 13 -16.68 34.89 -8.24
CA VAL A 13 -15.80 34.25 -9.22
C VAL A 13 -14.45 33.85 -8.61
N VAL A 14 -13.85 34.71 -7.79
CA VAL A 14 -12.60 34.42 -7.10
C VAL A 14 -12.78 33.28 -6.11
N MET A 15 -13.89 33.24 -5.39
CA MET A 15 -14.20 32.18 -4.44
C MET A 15 -14.47 30.83 -5.14
N ALA A 16 -15.08 30.85 -6.31
CA ALA A 16 -15.29 29.65 -7.13
C ALA A 16 -13.98 29.07 -7.72
N MET A 17 -12.99 29.91 -8.02
CA MET A 17 -11.68 29.47 -8.50
C MET A 17 -10.82 28.80 -7.43
N LEU A 18 -11.06 29.08 -6.15
CA LEU A 18 -10.30 28.50 -5.02
C LEU A 18 -10.74 27.08 -4.67
N THR A 19 -11.86 26.59 -5.21
CA THR A 19 -12.40 25.26 -4.90
C THR A 19 -11.97 24.15 -5.86
N ILE A 20 -11.21 24.47 -6.92
CA ILE A 20 -10.67 23.46 -7.85
C ILE A 20 -9.33 22.95 -7.28
N SER A 21 -9.39 22.31 -6.13
CA SER A 21 -8.32 21.43 -5.65
C SER A 21 -8.51 20.09 -6.34
N CYS A 22 -7.87 19.91 -7.49
CA CYS A 22 -7.78 18.59 -8.13
C CYS A 22 -6.79 17.77 -7.32
N GLU A 23 -7.28 16.93 -6.41
CA GLU A 23 -6.50 15.91 -5.73
C GLU A 23 -6.10 14.89 -6.79
N ARG A 24 -4.86 14.98 -7.23
CA ARG A 24 -4.29 14.03 -8.19
C ARG A 24 -4.08 12.73 -7.43
N GLU A 25 -5.01 11.81 -7.55
CA GLU A 25 -4.87 10.46 -7.03
C GLU A 25 -3.57 9.87 -7.58
N ARG A 26 -2.63 9.58 -6.68
CA ARG A 26 -1.33 9.01 -7.06
C ARG A 26 -1.55 7.57 -7.48
N GLN A 27 -1.69 7.33 -8.76
CA GLN A 27 -1.77 5.98 -9.30
C GLN A 27 -0.41 5.31 -9.16
N ILE A 28 -0.35 4.31 -8.30
CA ILE A 28 0.79 3.39 -8.20
C ILE A 28 0.87 2.64 -9.54
N PRO A 29 2.05 2.52 -10.17
CA PRO A 29 2.18 1.98 -11.52
C PRO A 29 2.01 0.45 -11.61
N VAL A 30 1.51 -0.20 -10.57
CA VAL A 30 1.29 -1.66 -10.51
C VAL A 30 -0.09 -1.99 -11.10
N PRO A 31 -0.20 -3.01 -11.98
CA PRO A 31 -1.48 -3.43 -12.55
C PRO A 31 -2.49 -3.83 -11.47
N TYR A 32 -3.77 -3.50 -11.69
CA TYR A 32 -4.84 -3.91 -10.78
C TYR A 32 -5.13 -5.40 -10.93
N VAL A 33 -5.06 -6.14 -9.83
CA VAL A 33 -5.53 -7.53 -9.71
C VAL A 33 -6.50 -7.59 -8.53
N TYR A 34 -7.67 -8.20 -8.74
CA TYR A 34 -8.64 -8.37 -7.66
C TYR A 34 -8.13 -9.38 -6.63
N VAL A 35 -8.13 -8.96 -5.35
CA VAL A 35 -7.71 -9.78 -4.22
C VAL A 35 -8.82 -9.79 -3.17
N ASN A 36 -9.17 -10.98 -2.68
CA ASN A 36 -10.07 -11.18 -1.55
C ASN A 36 -9.71 -12.53 -0.90
N TYR A 37 -8.71 -12.50 -0.05
CA TYR A 37 -8.11 -13.69 0.56
C TYR A 37 -8.26 -13.67 2.08
N THR A 38 -8.46 -14.85 2.68
CA THR A 38 -8.63 -14.99 4.14
C THR A 38 -7.62 -15.96 4.69
N LEU A 39 -6.83 -15.48 5.66
CA LEU A 39 -5.88 -16.28 6.45
C LEU A 39 -6.50 -16.64 7.80
N TYR A 40 -6.37 -17.91 8.18
CA TYR A 40 -6.74 -18.40 9.51
C TYR A 40 -5.47 -18.53 10.34
N LEU A 41 -5.28 -17.65 11.34
CA LEU A 41 -4.05 -17.63 12.17
C LEU A 41 -3.97 -18.79 13.16
N SER A 42 -4.98 -19.63 13.23
CA SER A 42 -4.98 -20.90 13.96
C SER A 42 -4.23 -22.03 13.22
N ASN A 43 -3.95 -21.86 11.92
CA ASN A 43 -3.24 -22.88 11.15
C ASN A 43 -1.75 -22.93 11.49
N PRO A 44 -1.12 -24.13 11.53
CA PRO A 44 0.31 -24.25 11.82
C PRO A 44 1.23 -23.45 10.90
N SER A 45 0.84 -23.23 9.63
CA SER A 45 1.63 -22.46 8.66
C SER A 45 1.56 -20.95 8.85
N THR A 46 0.58 -20.44 9.61
CA THR A 46 0.29 -19.00 9.75
C THR A 46 0.32 -18.50 11.20
N TYR A 47 0.38 -19.41 12.19
CA TYR A 47 0.30 -19.03 13.60
C TYR A 47 1.45 -18.09 14.05
N HIS A 48 2.60 -18.14 13.37
CA HIS A 48 3.74 -17.25 13.67
C HIS A 48 3.39 -15.77 13.43
N LEU A 49 2.39 -15.46 12.59
CA LEU A 49 1.84 -14.12 12.46
C LEU A 49 1.13 -13.60 13.72
N LEU A 50 1.01 -14.39 14.77
CA LEU A 50 0.58 -13.92 16.09
C LEU A 50 1.65 -13.06 16.78
N VAL A 51 2.89 -13.11 16.31
CA VAL A 51 4.04 -12.37 16.87
C VAL A 51 4.35 -11.15 16.00
N PRO A 52 4.45 -9.91 16.56
CA PRO A 52 4.92 -8.74 15.81
C PRO A 52 6.30 -8.95 15.22
N GLY A 53 6.52 -8.38 14.02
CA GLY A 53 7.75 -8.56 13.27
C GLY A 53 7.77 -9.82 12.39
N SER A 54 6.76 -10.68 12.50
CA SER A 54 6.65 -11.86 11.63
C SER A 54 5.91 -11.52 10.32
N TRP A 55 6.16 -12.32 9.30
CA TRP A 55 5.61 -12.15 7.97
C TRP A 55 5.37 -13.50 7.27
N ILE A 56 4.53 -13.47 6.24
CA ILE A 56 4.29 -14.59 5.33
C ILE A 56 4.14 -14.07 3.90
N ILE A 57 4.57 -14.87 2.92
CA ILE A 57 4.34 -14.59 1.51
C ILE A 57 3.20 -15.48 1.00
N LEU A 58 2.29 -14.87 0.26
CA LEU A 58 1.19 -15.51 -0.47
C LEU A 58 1.52 -15.46 -1.96
N PRO A 59 2.20 -16.46 -2.53
CA PRO A 59 2.77 -16.37 -3.87
C PRO A 59 1.72 -16.32 -4.98
N ASP A 60 0.54 -16.88 -4.73
CA ASP A 60 -0.55 -17.01 -5.71
C ASP A 60 -1.58 -15.87 -5.62
N GLN A 61 -1.30 -14.82 -4.84
CA GLN A 61 -2.18 -13.66 -4.69
C GLN A 61 -1.51 -12.39 -5.20
N GLY A 62 -2.31 -11.42 -5.71
CA GLY A 62 -1.79 -10.18 -6.28
C GLY A 62 -1.16 -10.38 -7.66
N ASN A 63 -0.22 -9.49 -8.03
CA ASN A 63 0.52 -9.58 -9.28
C ASN A 63 1.71 -10.56 -9.20
N HIS A 64 2.60 -10.34 -8.23
CA HIS A 64 3.80 -11.16 -8.04
C HIS A 64 3.89 -11.76 -6.63
N GLY A 65 2.74 -12.00 -6.00
CA GLY A 65 2.63 -12.41 -4.61
C GLY A 65 2.35 -11.24 -3.69
N ILE A 66 1.88 -11.57 -2.48
CA ILE A 66 1.60 -10.60 -1.43
C ILE A 66 2.43 -10.97 -0.19
N ILE A 67 3.20 -10.03 0.34
CA ILE A 67 3.75 -10.15 1.68
C ILE A 67 2.74 -9.61 2.68
N VAL A 68 2.48 -10.38 3.74
CA VAL A 68 1.68 -9.96 4.90
C VAL A 68 2.63 -9.84 6.08
N TYR A 69 2.69 -8.67 6.68
CA TYR A 69 3.58 -8.37 7.80
C TYR A 69 2.77 -7.93 9.02
N ARG A 70 3.11 -8.45 10.20
CA ARG A 70 2.49 -8.03 11.46
C ARG A 70 3.31 -6.93 12.13
N LYS A 71 2.74 -5.73 12.25
CA LYS A 71 3.38 -4.57 12.88
C LYS A 71 3.28 -4.59 14.41
N SER A 72 2.08 -4.83 14.94
CA SER A 72 1.76 -4.63 16.35
C SER A 72 0.72 -5.61 16.85
N ILE A 73 0.30 -5.45 18.12
CA ILE A 73 -0.81 -6.19 18.73
C ILE A 73 -1.77 -5.18 19.37
N GLY A 74 -3.05 -5.28 19.01
CA GLY A 74 -4.13 -4.50 19.63
C GLY A 74 -4.40 -3.16 18.99
N ASP A 75 -3.81 -2.91 17.81
CA ASP A 75 -4.12 -1.75 16.97
C ASP A 75 -5.02 -2.18 15.79
N VAL A 76 -5.79 -1.23 15.26
CA VAL A 76 -6.61 -1.44 14.05
C VAL A 76 -5.76 -1.73 12.81
N ASN A 77 -4.50 -1.32 12.82
CA ASN A 77 -3.51 -1.52 11.76
C ASN A 77 -2.41 -2.52 12.16
N ASP A 78 -2.78 -3.58 12.88
CA ASP A 78 -1.84 -4.63 13.31
C ASP A 78 -1.10 -5.29 12.15
N PHE A 79 -1.72 -5.33 10.97
CA PHE A 79 -1.18 -5.96 9.77
C PHE A 79 -1.12 -4.98 8.61
N VAL A 80 -0.11 -5.18 7.77
CA VAL A 80 -0.03 -4.60 6.42
C VAL A 80 0.17 -5.71 5.41
N ALA A 81 -0.27 -5.46 4.18
CA ALA A 81 -0.12 -6.40 3.08
C ALA A 81 0.28 -5.63 1.81
N PHE A 82 1.43 -5.99 1.24
CA PHE A 82 1.97 -5.34 0.03
C PHE A 82 2.13 -6.34 -1.09
N ASP A 83 1.85 -5.89 -2.32
CA ASP A 83 2.22 -6.62 -3.53
C ASP A 83 3.74 -6.64 -3.69
N LEU A 84 4.30 -7.78 -4.06
CA LEU A 84 5.74 -7.96 -4.26
C LEU A 84 6.22 -7.46 -5.64
N THR A 85 5.38 -6.74 -6.38
CA THR A 85 5.75 -6.11 -7.65
C THR A 85 6.63 -4.88 -7.43
N CYS A 86 7.78 -4.84 -8.08
CA CYS A 86 8.64 -3.67 -8.07
C CYS A 86 7.96 -2.49 -8.79
N THR A 87 7.82 -1.34 -8.11
CA THR A 87 7.14 -0.15 -8.66
C THR A 87 7.98 0.66 -9.66
N VAL A 88 9.25 0.28 -9.87
CA VAL A 88 10.12 0.90 -10.88
C VAL A 88 9.84 0.31 -12.25
N GLU A 89 9.73 -1.02 -12.33
CA GLU A 89 9.49 -1.78 -13.55
C GLU A 89 8.38 -2.82 -13.33
N PRO A 90 7.13 -2.36 -13.18
CA PRO A 90 6.02 -3.21 -12.72
C PRO A 90 5.57 -4.27 -13.73
N LEU A 91 5.99 -4.17 -14.98
CA LEU A 91 5.69 -5.14 -16.05
C LEU A 91 6.77 -6.21 -16.21
N GLU A 92 7.91 -6.03 -15.55
CA GLU A 92 9.00 -7.02 -15.53
C GLU A 92 8.74 -8.04 -14.40
N ASN A 93 9.26 -9.25 -14.58
CA ASN A 93 9.15 -10.31 -13.55
C ASN A 93 10.14 -10.08 -12.39
N CYS A 94 10.22 -8.86 -11.87
CA CYS A 94 11.06 -8.48 -10.75
C CYS A 94 10.27 -8.56 -9.46
N ILE A 95 10.37 -9.70 -8.78
CA ILE A 95 9.70 -9.96 -7.51
C ILE A 95 10.58 -9.43 -6.39
N LEU A 96 10.00 -8.63 -5.50
CA LEU A 96 10.68 -8.12 -4.33
C LEU A 96 10.99 -9.25 -3.34
N GLU A 97 12.17 -9.20 -2.75
CA GLU A 97 12.64 -10.12 -1.75
C GLU A 97 12.79 -9.42 -0.41
N ILE A 98 12.41 -10.08 0.69
CA ILE A 98 12.60 -9.54 2.02
C ILE A 98 14.05 -9.73 2.45
N ASP A 99 14.66 -8.71 3.08
CA ASP A 99 16.02 -8.81 3.61
C ASP A 99 16.09 -9.73 4.84
N GLU A 100 17.31 -10.13 5.21
CA GLU A 100 17.55 -11.07 6.32
C GLU A 100 17.04 -10.54 7.66
N GLU A 101 17.07 -9.23 7.86
CA GLU A 101 16.61 -8.56 9.06
C GLU A 101 15.07 -8.41 9.11
N GLY A 102 14.38 -8.56 7.97
CA GLY A 102 12.93 -8.43 7.89
C GLY A 102 12.41 -7.00 7.92
N TYR A 103 13.24 -6.01 7.59
CA TYR A 103 12.87 -4.58 7.61
C TYR A 103 12.60 -3.98 6.24
N TYR A 104 13.19 -4.56 5.19
CA TYR A 104 13.06 -4.03 3.84
C TYR A 104 12.72 -5.11 2.83
N LEU A 105 11.99 -4.69 1.81
CA LEU A 105 11.80 -5.43 0.56
C LEU A 105 12.76 -4.85 -0.47
N GLU A 106 13.63 -5.66 -1.05
CA GLU A 106 14.62 -5.25 -2.05
C GLU A 106 14.27 -5.80 -3.42
N CYS A 107 14.41 -4.97 -4.44
CA CYS A 107 14.23 -5.38 -5.82
C CYS A 107 15.55 -5.92 -6.37
N PRO A 108 15.65 -7.21 -6.75
CA PRO A 108 16.90 -7.79 -7.27
C PRO A 108 17.29 -7.22 -8.63
N CYS A 109 16.35 -6.63 -9.37
CA CYS A 109 16.61 -6.08 -10.71
C CYS A 109 17.19 -4.66 -10.66
N CYS A 110 16.64 -3.79 -9.83
CA CYS A 110 17.04 -2.37 -9.81
C CYS A 110 17.69 -1.92 -8.48
N GLY A 111 17.75 -2.78 -7.48
CA GLY A 111 18.32 -2.49 -6.17
C GLY A 111 17.55 -1.47 -5.33
N SER A 112 16.30 -1.12 -5.71
CA SER A 112 15.40 -0.32 -4.89
C SER A 112 15.02 -1.06 -3.63
N ARG A 113 14.89 -0.34 -2.51
CA ARG A 113 14.42 -0.89 -1.23
C ARG A 113 13.16 -0.17 -0.77
N PHE A 114 12.27 -0.92 -0.13
CA PHE A 114 11.01 -0.43 0.42
C PHE A 114 10.88 -0.91 1.86
N SER A 115 10.37 -0.04 2.72
CA SER A 115 10.09 -0.40 4.11
C SER A 115 8.92 -1.39 4.20
N VAL A 116 9.07 -2.47 4.94
CA VAL A 116 7.95 -3.43 5.19
C VAL A 116 6.88 -2.85 6.09
N TRP A 117 7.20 -1.75 6.82
CA TRP A 117 6.30 -1.12 7.78
C TRP A 117 5.18 -0.30 7.12
N ASP A 118 5.51 0.39 6.03
CA ASP A 118 4.63 1.37 5.37
C ASP A 118 4.69 1.34 3.84
N GLY A 119 5.52 0.46 3.26
CA GLY A 119 5.67 0.31 1.81
C GLY A 119 6.40 1.47 1.13
N LEU A 120 6.92 2.46 1.88
CA LEU A 120 7.56 3.63 1.29
C LEU A 120 8.95 3.29 0.72
N PRO A 121 9.37 3.96 -0.37
CA PRO A 121 10.71 3.82 -0.91
C PRO A 121 11.77 4.27 0.10
N ALA A 122 12.72 3.39 0.43
CA ALA A 122 13.87 3.66 1.30
C ALA A 122 15.16 3.87 0.49
N LYS A 123 15.22 3.36 -0.76
CA LYS A 123 16.40 3.49 -1.64
C LYS A 123 15.95 3.67 -3.08
N ALA A 124 16.62 4.61 -3.78
CA ALA A 124 16.42 4.85 -5.22
C ALA A 124 16.82 3.59 -6.06
N PRO A 125 16.24 3.46 -7.28
CA PRO A 125 15.51 4.46 -8.06
C PRO A 125 14.01 4.54 -7.79
N ALA A 126 13.42 3.74 -6.88
CA ALA A 126 12.00 3.78 -6.58
C ALA A 126 11.52 5.18 -6.14
N LYS A 127 10.37 5.58 -6.66
CA LYS A 127 9.70 6.87 -6.37
C LYS A 127 8.28 6.68 -5.85
N TRP A 128 7.68 5.53 -6.13
CA TRP A 128 6.31 5.19 -5.75
C TRP A 128 6.33 4.18 -4.61
N PRO A 129 5.40 4.27 -3.64
CA PRO A 129 5.24 3.25 -2.62
C PRO A 129 4.80 1.93 -3.24
N LEU A 130 4.90 0.86 -2.49
CA LEU A 130 4.32 -0.43 -2.85
C LEU A 130 2.79 -0.34 -2.95
N LEU A 131 2.21 -1.24 -3.74
CA LEU A 131 0.75 -1.42 -3.76
C LEU A 131 0.33 -2.09 -2.46
N GLU A 132 -0.43 -1.37 -1.65
CA GLU A 132 -0.97 -1.86 -0.38
C GLU A 132 -2.39 -2.41 -0.57
N TYR A 133 -2.65 -3.57 0.01
CA TYR A 133 -3.97 -4.17 0.14
C TYR A 133 -4.58 -3.85 1.50
N GLN A 134 -5.89 -3.70 1.55
CA GLN A 134 -6.60 -3.50 2.80
C GLN A 134 -6.56 -4.77 3.64
N THR A 135 -6.40 -4.62 4.94
CA THR A 135 -6.41 -5.71 5.91
C THR A 135 -7.54 -5.52 6.92
N SER A 136 -8.14 -6.62 7.36
CA SER A 136 -9.14 -6.63 8.43
C SER A 136 -8.94 -7.86 9.30
N PHE A 137 -8.63 -7.65 10.57
CA PHE A 137 -8.34 -8.71 11.54
C PHE A 137 -9.40 -8.75 12.65
N ASN A 138 -9.91 -9.93 12.98
CA ASN A 138 -10.94 -10.15 14.01
C ASN A 138 -10.43 -10.94 15.24
N GLY A 139 -9.12 -11.10 15.38
CA GLY A 139 -8.49 -11.88 16.46
C GLY A 139 -8.10 -13.32 16.06
N THR A 140 -8.73 -13.89 15.05
CA THR A 140 -8.43 -15.26 14.56
C THR A 140 -8.25 -15.34 13.06
N THR A 141 -8.92 -14.47 12.33
CA THR A 141 -8.93 -14.42 10.86
C THR A 141 -8.43 -13.09 10.37
N LEU A 142 -7.52 -13.11 9.41
CA LEU A 142 -7.04 -11.94 8.70
C LEU A 142 -7.55 -11.98 7.26
N ARG A 143 -8.34 -11.00 6.88
CA ARG A 143 -8.79 -10.80 5.50
C ARG A 143 -7.93 -9.76 4.82
N ILE A 144 -7.49 -10.07 3.58
CA ILE A 144 -6.69 -9.21 2.71
C ILE A 144 -7.51 -8.97 1.45
N TYR A 145 -7.72 -7.71 1.07
CA TYR A 145 -8.60 -7.40 -0.06
C TYR A 145 -8.29 -6.03 -0.67
N ASN A 146 -8.74 -5.82 -1.89
CA ASN A 146 -8.86 -4.51 -2.53
C ASN A 146 -10.29 -4.28 -3.02
N ARG A 147 -10.59 -3.04 -3.40
CA ARG A 147 -11.89 -2.64 -3.98
C ARG A 147 -11.75 -2.43 -5.46
#